data_d05bf0b242113d4f4c37de54177e8cbb
#
_entry.id   d05bf0b242113d4f4c37de54177e8cbb
#
_cell.length_a   1.000
_cell.length_b   1.000
_cell.length_c   1.000
_cell.angle_alpha   90.00
_cell.angle_beta   90.00
_cell.angle_gamma   90.00
#
_symmetry.space_group_name_H-M   'P 1'
#
loop_
_entity.id
_entity.type
_entity.pdbx_description
1 polymer ?
#
loop_
_entity_poly.entity_id
_entity_poly.type
_entity_poly.pdbx_seq_one_letter_code
_entity_poly.pdbx_strand_id
1 'polypeptide(L)'
;YDPKYRRAQMRYMGTGAAGVVADSNTVQAENFTFSTMVLPAGCEGPMHVHVDAEEVFFILRGSKIRLMFEVEGETWETYLKERDLISIPPGVYRGLVNE
;
A
#
# COMPACT_ATOMS: atom_id res chain seq x y z
N TYR A 1 13.89 10.64 9.54
CA TYR A 1 12.44 10.37 9.38
C TYR A 1 11.71 11.62 8.93
N ASP A 2 11.03 11.55 7.78
CA ASP A 2 10.26 12.66 7.24
C ASP A 2 8.80 12.50 7.67
N PRO A 3 8.22 13.49 8.38
CA PRO A 3 6.84 13.41 8.86
C PRO A 3 5.78 13.19 7.77
N LYS A 4 6.07 13.56 6.52
CA LYS A 4 5.12 13.34 5.43
C LYS A 4 4.89 11.85 5.13
N TYR A 5 5.80 10.98 5.55
CA TYR A 5 5.67 9.54 5.38
C TYR A 5 5.08 8.84 6.61
N ARG A 6 4.50 9.59 7.53
CA ARG A 6 3.87 9.01 8.71
C ARG A 6 2.73 8.08 8.33
N ARG A 7 2.75 6.88 8.87
CA ARG A 7 1.68 5.91 8.69
C ARG A 7 1.66 4.92 9.84
N ALA A 8 0.51 4.31 10.08
CA ALA A 8 0.38 3.17 10.97
C ALA A 8 -0.13 1.98 10.16
N GLN A 9 0.45 0.82 10.40
CA GLN A 9 0.08 -0.40 9.68
C GLN A 9 -0.16 -1.53 10.66
N MET A 10 -1.26 -2.27 10.45
CA MET A 10 -1.58 -3.45 11.20
C MET A 10 -1.69 -4.63 10.24
N ARG A 11 -0.82 -5.62 10.44
CA ARG A 11 -0.82 -6.83 9.60
C ARG A 11 -1.71 -7.88 10.25
N TYR A 12 -2.63 -8.42 9.46
CA TYR A 12 -3.51 -9.50 9.89
C TYR A 12 -3.04 -10.86 9.40
N MET A 13 -2.52 -10.92 8.18
CA MET A 13 -2.02 -12.13 7.55
C MET A 13 -0.70 -11.82 6.85
N GLY A 14 0.22 -12.76 6.86
CA GLY A 14 1.47 -12.56 6.17
C GLY A 14 2.22 -13.84 5.89
N THR A 15 3.14 -13.75 4.93
CA THR A 15 4.08 -14.82 4.65
C THR A 15 5.19 -14.76 5.69
N GLY A 16 5.67 -15.90 6.16
CA GLY A 16 6.80 -15.94 7.09
C GLY A 16 8.14 -15.57 6.47
N ALA A 17 8.16 -15.17 5.19
CA ALA A 17 9.38 -15.04 4.40
C ALA A 17 10.11 -13.71 4.56
N ALA A 18 9.57 -12.74 5.27
CA ALA A 18 10.14 -11.40 5.32
C ALA A 18 11.16 -11.18 6.45
N GLY A 19 11.67 -12.23 7.06
CA GLY A 19 12.66 -12.11 8.15
C GLY A 19 12.09 -11.44 9.41
N VAL A 20 10.80 -11.22 9.46
CA VAL A 20 10.13 -10.67 10.62
C VAL A 20 9.86 -11.82 11.58
N VAL A 21 10.18 -11.61 12.84
CA VAL A 21 9.83 -12.56 13.90
C VAL A 21 8.33 -12.83 13.83
N ALA A 22 7.96 -14.10 13.85
CA ALA A 22 6.55 -14.51 13.78
C ALA A 22 5.74 -13.79 14.87
N ASP A 23 4.87 -12.90 14.45
CA ASP A 23 3.93 -12.24 15.34
C ASP A 23 2.80 -13.22 15.61
N SER A 24 2.58 -13.56 16.87
CA SER A 24 1.53 -14.49 17.28
C SER A 24 0.12 -13.99 16.95
N ASN A 25 -0.02 -12.69 16.65
CA ASN A 25 -1.30 -12.09 16.28
C ASN A 25 -1.55 -12.11 14.77
N THR A 26 -0.62 -12.63 14.00
CA THR A 26 -0.71 -12.67 12.54
C THR A 26 -1.01 -14.09 12.07
N VAL A 27 -2.01 -14.23 11.21
CA VAL A 27 -2.32 -15.50 10.58
C VAL A 27 -1.31 -15.77 9.47
N GLN A 28 -0.75 -16.97 9.46
CA GLN A 28 0.21 -17.37 8.43
C GLN A 28 -0.50 -17.57 7.09
N ALA A 29 0.08 -17.03 6.03
CA ALA A 29 -0.39 -17.23 4.66
C ALA A 29 0.80 -17.55 3.76
N GLU A 30 0.60 -18.40 2.76
CA GLU A 30 1.69 -18.82 1.87
C GLU A 30 1.96 -17.80 0.76
N ASN A 31 0.92 -17.18 0.25
CA ASN A 31 1.02 -16.43 -1.01
C ASN A 31 0.64 -14.96 -0.92
N PHE A 32 0.16 -14.48 0.20
CA PHE A 32 -0.24 -13.07 0.30
C PHE A 32 -0.11 -12.52 1.71
N THR A 33 -0.10 -11.19 1.76
CA THR A 33 -0.10 -10.42 3.00
C THR A 33 -1.37 -9.58 3.03
N PHE A 34 -2.02 -9.51 4.18
CA PHE A 34 -3.20 -8.68 4.35
C PHE A 34 -3.00 -7.77 5.56
N SER A 35 -3.11 -6.47 5.34
CA SER A 35 -2.93 -5.48 6.40
C SER A 35 -3.86 -4.29 6.18
N THR A 36 -4.10 -3.53 7.25
CA THR A 36 -4.68 -2.19 7.13
C THR A 36 -3.61 -1.16 7.38
N MET A 37 -3.76 -0.02 6.75
CA MET A 37 -2.86 1.11 6.89
C MET A 37 -3.68 2.37 7.15
N VAL A 38 -3.23 3.16 8.12
CA VAL A 38 -3.77 4.51 8.34
C VAL A 38 -2.73 5.49 7.83
N LEU A 39 -3.12 6.28 6.84
CA LEU A 39 -2.29 7.34 6.29
C LEU A 39 -2.94 8.66 6.67
N PRO A 40 -2.37 9.42 7.60
CA PRO A 40 -2.97 10.69 8.03
C PRO A 40 -3.09 11.69 6.88
N ALA A 41 -4.02 12.63 7.01
CA ALA A 41 -4.19 13.69 6.03
C ALA A 41 -2.88 14.44 5.81
N GLY A 42 -2.56 14.71 4.56
CA GLY A 42 -1.32 15.37 4.17
C GLY A 42 -0.10 14.46 4.13
N CYS A 43 -0.23 13.21 4.53
CA CYS A 43 0.89 12.27 4.50
C CYS A 43 0.85 11.43 3.23
N GLU A 44 2.00 10.84 2.90
CA GLU A 44 2.14 10.07 1.68
C GLU A 44 2.94 8.80 1.89
N GLY A 45 2.64 7.78 1.09
CA GLY A 45 3.48 6.61 0.94
C GLY A 45 4.46 6.87 -0.19
N PRO A 46 5.77 6.59 0.02
CA PRO A 46 6.77 6.87 -1.00
C PRO A 46 6.57 6.00 -2.25
N MET A 47 7.06 6.49 -3.37
CA MET A 47 7.08 5.72 -4.61
C MET A 47 7.96 4.48 -4.41
N HIS A 48 7.42 3.32 -4.74
CA HIS A 48 8.13 2.05 -4.66
C HIS A 48 7.57 1.05 -5.66
N VAL A 49 8.25 -0.05 -5.84
CA VAL A 49 7.86 -1.09 -6.79
C VAL A 49 7.96 -2.46 -6.13
N HIS A 50 6.97 -3.31 -6.43
CA HIS A 50 7.04 -4.73 -6.13
C HIS A 50 7.29 -5.48 -7.44
N VAL A 51 8.38 -6.24 -7.50
CA VAL A 51 8.80 -6.87 -8.76
C VAL A 51 8.13 -8.21 -9.02
N ASP A 52 7.60 -8.84 -7.99
CA ASP A 52 7.05 -10.20 -8.06
C ASP A 52 5.68 -10.36 -7.42
N ALA A 53 5.03 -9.28 -7.06
CA ALA A 53 3.74 -9.34 -6.37
C ALA A 53 2.76 -8.30 -6.88
N GLU A 54 1.51 -8.71 -7.03
CA GLU A 54 0.39 -7.82 -7.23
C GLU A 54 -0.01 -7.22 -5.89
N GLU A 55 -0.35 -5.93 -5.89
CA GLU A 55 -0.82 -5.26 -4.70
C GLU A 55 -2.23 -4.73 -4.93
N VAL A 56 -3.11 -4.97 -3.97
CA VAL A 56 -4.50 -4.49 -4.04
C VAL A 56 -4.74 -3.52 -2.89
N PHE A 57 -5.27 -2.36 -3.22
CA PHE A 57 -5.73 -1.39 -2.23
C PHE A 57 -7.24 -1.32 -2.24
N PHE A 58 -7.83 -1.38 -1.06
CA PHE A 58 -9.25 -1.12 -0.85
C PHE A 58 -9.37 0.01 0.15
N ILE A 59 -10.05 1.09 -0.24
CA ILE A 59 -10.16 2.29 0.59
C ILE A 59 -11.34 2.11 1.56
N LEU A 60 -11.03 1.90 2.83
CA LEU A 60 -12.06 1.78 3.86
C LEU A 60 -12.67 3.13 4.20
N ARG A 61 -11.84 4.16 4.31
CA ARG A 61 -12.25 5.54 4.59
C ARG A 61 -11.32 6.50 3.89
N GLY A 62 -11.88 7.57 3.38
CA GLY A 62 -11.13 8.61 2.70
C GLY A 62 -11.89 9.17 1.53
N SER A 63 -11.68 10.43 1.22
CA SER A 63 -12.40 11.10 0.15
C SER A 63 -11.51 11.53 -1.00
N LYS A 64 -10.20 11.61 -0.78
CA LYS A 64 -9.29 12.14 -1.79
C LYS A 64 -7.91 11.54 -1.61
N ILE A 65 -7.78 10.30 -2.07
CA ILE A 65 -6.50 9.58 -2.02
C ILE A 65 -5.93 9.58 -3.43
N ARG A 66 -4.83 10.29 -3.63
CA ARG A 66 -4.18 10.34 -4.93
C ARG A 66 -3.21 9.18 -5.05
N LEU A 67 -3.40 8.35 -6.05
CA LEU A 67 -2.48 7.29 -6.41
C LEU A 67 -1.67 7.73 -7.61
N MET A 68 -0.35 7.73 -7.46
CA MET A 68 0.59 8.02 -8.54
C MET A 68 1.24 6.73 -8.97
N PHE A 69 1.44 6.52 -10.27
CA PHE A 69 2.15 5.37 -10.76
C PHE A 69 2.94 5.70 -12.03
N GLU A 70 4.00 4.92 -12.24
CA GLU A 70 4.93 5.12 -13.33
C GLU A 70 5.21 3.80 -14.03
N VAL A 71 5.08 3.80 -15.36
CA VAL A 71 5.38 2.66 -16.24
C VAL A 71 6.18 3.18 -17.41
N GLU A 72 7.37 2.61 -17.62
CA GLU A 72 8.23 2.93 -18.77
C GLU A 72 8.47 4.43 -18.97
N GLY A 73 8.72 5.13 -17.87
CA GLY A 73 9.00 6.56 -17.90
C GLY A 73 7.77 7.46 -17.99
N GLU A 74 6.58 6.88 -18.16
CA GLU A 74 5.33 7.64 -18.17
C GLU A 74 4.69 7.60 -16.80
N THR A 75 4.18 8.73 -16.35
CA THR A 75 3.54 8.87 -15.06
C THR A 75 2.05 9.16 -15.22
N TRP A 76 1.26 8.51 -14.38
CA TRP A 76 -0.18 8.74 -14.31
C TRP A 76 -0.60 8.91 -12.86
N GLU A 77 -1.78 9.50 -12.68
CA GLU A 77 -2.39 9.56 -11.37
C GLU A 77 -3.89 9.37 -11.45
N THR A 78 -4.46 8.86 -10.38
CA THR A 78 -5.90 8.73 -10.23
C THR A 78 -6.26 9.02 -8.78
N TYR A 79 -7.52 9.36 -8.55
CA TYR A 79 -8.02 9.61 -7.20
C TYR A 79 -8.94 8.48 -6.77
N LEU A 80 -8.72 8.01 -5.57
CA LEU A 80 -9.51 6.96 -4.94
C LEU A 80 -10.33 7.57 -3.80
N LYS A 81 -11.52 7.03 -3.60
CA LYS A 81 -12.40 7.41 -2.50
C LYS A 81 -12.86 6.15 -1.75
N GLU A 82 -13.64 6.36 -0.73
CA GLU A 82 -14.18 5.27 0.08
C GLU A 82 -14.81 4.18 -0.78
N ARG A 83 -14.43 2.94 -0.49
CA ARG A 83 -14.87 1.70 -1.18
C ARG A 83 -14.36 1.52 -2.60
N ASP A 84 -13.44 2.35 -3.04
CA ASP A 84 -12.75 2.06 -4.30
C ASP A 84 -11.71 0.96 -4.06
N LEU A 85 -11.56 0.12 -5.07
CA LEU A 85 -10.57 -0.94 -5.07
C LEU A 85 -9.71 -0.80 -6.32
N ILE A 86 -8.40 -0.92 -6.16
CA ILE A 86 -7.47 -0.91 -7.28
C ILE A 86 -6.44 -2.02 -7.10
N SER A 87 -6.11 -2.68 -8.20
CA SER A 87 -5.06 -3.67 -8.25
C SER A 87 -3.89 -3.13 -9.07
N ILE A 88 -2.69 -3.27 -8.54
CA ILE A 88 -1.47 -2.78 -9.18
C ILE A 88 -0.59 -3.98 -9.50
N PRO A 89 -0.34 -4.24 -10.81
CA PRO A 89 0.50 -5.37 -11.21
C PRO A 89 1.95 -5.23 -10.75
N PRO A 90 2.70 -6.33 -10.73
CA PRO A 90 4.14 -6.26 -10.47
C PRO A 90 4.85 -5.37 -11.49
N GLY A 91 5.92 -4.71 -11.05
CA GLY A 91 6.75 -3.90 -11.93
C GLY A 91 6.28 -2.47 -12.13
N VAL A 92 5.17 -2.07 -11.52
CA VAL A 92 4.65 -0.71 -11.61
C VAL A 92 5.06 0.08 -10.36
N TYR A 93 5.78 1.18 -10.53
CA TYR A 93 6.07 2.10 -9.43
C TYR A 93 4.77 2.78 -8.98
N ARG A 94 4.58 2.88 -7.68
CA ARG A 94 3.37 3.47 -7.10
C ARG A 94 3.66 4.23 -5.82
N GLY A 95 2.82 5.20 -5.54
CA GLY A 95 2.82 5.94 -4.29
C GLY A 95 1.44 6.55 -4.04
N LEU A 96 1.12 6.76 -2.77
CA LEU A 96 -0.17 7.31 -2.35
C LEU A 96 0.02 8.61 -1.60
N VAL A 97 -0.92 9.53 -1.79
CA VAL A 97 -1.01 10.74 -0.98
C VAL A 97 -2.42 10.88 -0.46
N ASN A 98 -2.57 11.06 0.83
CA ASN A 98 -3.87 11.40 1.43
C ASN A 98 -3.96 12.93 1.48
N GLU A 99 -4.66 13.48 0.54
CA GLU A 99 -4.81 14.94 0.42
C GLU A 99 -5.81 15.54 1.39
#